data_7c5b260f1a600f81ca5a0be8d399397f
#
_entry.id   7c5b260f1a600f81ca5a0be8d399397f
#
_cell.length_a   1.000
_cell.length_b   1.000
_cell.length_c   1.000
_cell.angle_alpha   90.00
_cell.angle_beta   90.00
_cell.angle_gamma   90.00
#
_symmetry.space_group_name_H-M   'P 1'
#
loop_
_entity.id
_entity.type
_entity.pdbx_description
1 polymer ?
#
loop_
_entity_poly.entity_id
_entity_poly.type
_entity_poly.pdbx_seq_one_letter_code
_entity_poly.pdbx_strand_id
1 'polypeptide(L)'
;VGFQMALTPLVYKHYQEPETPHQLATIFRTFLAIVIVIFLLLSLFADVALIILTTPAYYAASQVVVFLVPAILLSQMYIFAPGIGIAKKTHLFVWINIGGAILNIFFNWMLIPQVGYVGAGIATLMGYACVFSAHMYCSQKLYYVPHNWGAIAGAVLVAAALVTIGLHIHLGLYIDLLIRGCLVLLMPGVFLFFGILNWGEIVHVRDFLPARWNQR
;
A
#
# COMPACT_ATOMS: atom_id res chain seq x y z
N VAL A 1 2.37 8.95 8.19
CA VAL A 1 2.78 9.35 9.55
C VAL A 1 1.56 9.73 10.38
N GLY A 2 0.72 10.70 9.99
CA GLY A 2 -0.45 11.12 10.81
C GLY A 2 -1.45 10.01 11.12
N PHE A 3 -1.78 9.16 10.15
CA PHE A 3 -2.66 8.02 10.35
C PHE A 3 -2.08 7.02 11.37
N GLN A 4 -0.77 6.76 11.32
CA GLN A 4 -0.09 5.89 12.27
C GLN A 4 -0.13 6.45 13.70
N MET A 5 0.09 7.76 13.85
CA MET A 5 0.04 8.41 15.16
C MET A 5 -1.34 8.33 15.81
N ALA A 6 -2.40 8.34 15.01
CA ALA A 6 -3.77 8.21 15.48
C ALA A 6 -4.15 6.75 15.80
N LEU A 7 -3.82 5.81 14.90
CA LEU A 7 -4.26 4.42 15.03
C LEU A 7 -3.48 3.62 16.09
N THR A 8 -2.16 3.87 16.22
CA THR A 8 -1.31 3.11 17.14
C THR A 8 -1.81 3.13 18.60
N PRO A 9 -2.06 4.29 19.23
CA PRO A 9 -2.54 4.32 20.61
C PRO A 9 -3.89 3.64 20.78
N LEU A 10 -4.77 3.74 19.78
CA LEU A 10 -6.10 3.11 19.82
C LEU A 10 -6.00 1.59 19.83
N VAL A 11 -5.16 1.03 18.94
CA VAL A 11 -4.94 -0.43 18.90
C VAL A 11 -4.35 -0.91 20.22
N TYR A 12 -3.34 -0.22 20.77
CA TYR A 12 -2.73 -0.63 22.05
C TYR A 12 -3.65 -0.47 23.25
N LYS A 13 -4.63 0.43 23.19
CA LYS A 13 -5.62 0.60 24.26
C LYS A 13 -6.68 -0.51 24.27
N HIS A 14 -7.08 -0.98 23.06
CA HIS A 14 -8.23 -1.85 22.88
C HIS A 14 -7.89 -3.27 22.38
N TYR A 15 -6.60 -3.65 22.28
CA TYR A 15 -6.18 -4.94 21.69
C TYR A 15 -6.75 -6.17 22.37
N GLN A 16 -7.21 -6.07 23.62
CA GLN A 16 -7.82 -7.16 24.38
C GLN A 16 -9.31 -7.34 24.08
N GLU A 17 -9.95 -6.37 23.42
CA GLU A 17 -11.36 -6.46 23.05
C GLU A 17 -11.56 -7.44 21.90
N PRO A 18 -12.56 -8.34 21.96
CA PRO A 18 -12.76 -9.38 20.93
C PRO A 18 -13.01 -8.82 19.52
N GLU A 19 -13.56 -7.62 19.42
CA GLU A 19 -13.92 -6.97 18.15
C GLU A 19 -12.74 -6.26 17.49
N THR A 20 -11.68 -5.90 18.22
CA THR A 20 -10.55 -5.12 17.70
C THR A 20 -9.86 -5.75 16.49
N PRO A 21 -9.63 -7.09 16.40
CA PRO A 21 -9.05 -7.70 15.20
C PRO A 21 -9.90 -7.50 13.96
N HIS A 22 -11.23 -7.62 14.06
CA HIS A 22 -12.15 -7.41 12.94
C HIS A 22 -12.19 -5.95 12.49
N GLN A 23 -12.22 -5.01 13.45
CA GLN A 23 -12.16 -3.58 13.16
C GLN A 23 -10.84 -3.23 12.46
N LEU A 24 -9.71 -3.77 12.95
CA LEU A 24 -8.40 -3.55 12.34
C LEU A 24 -8.32 -4.11 10.92
N ALA A 25 -8.92 -5.28 10.66
CA ALA A 25 -9.00 -5.83 9.31
C ALA A 25 -9.82 -4.94 8.37
N THR A 26 -10.92 -4.36 8.85
CA THR A 26 -11.77 -3.44 8.08
C THR A 26 -11.03 -2.13 7.79
N ILE A 27 -10.38 -1.53 8.80
CA ILE A 27 -9.57 -0.32 8.62
C ILE A 27 -8.44 -0.58 7.61
N PHE A 28 -7.78 -1.73 7.69
CA PHE A 28 -6.73 -2.12 6.74
C PHE A 28 -7.26 -2.18 5.31
N ARG A 29 -8.42 -2.83 5.07
CA ARG A 29 -9.03 -2.94 3.73
C ARG A 29 -9.39 -1.58 3.16
N THR A 30 -10.02 -0.72 3.96
CA THR A 30 -10.39 0.64 3.54
C THR A 30 -9.15 1.48 3.23
N PHE A 31 -8.13 1.42 4.09
CA PHE A 31 -6.87 2.11 3.86
C PHE A 31 -6.17 1.60 2.60
N LEU A 32 -6.14 0.29 2.39
CA LEU A 32 -5.57 -0.33 1.20
C LEU A 32 -6.30 0.13 -0.08
N ALA A 33 -7.63 0.24 -0.06
CA ALA A 33 -8.38 0.76 -1.20
C ALA A 33 -7.94 2.19 -1.57
N ILE A 34 -7.80 3.06 -0.58
CA ILE A 34 -7.31 4.44 -0.79
C ILE A 34 -5.88 4.42 -1.35
N VAL A 35 -5.02 3.60 -0.78
CA VAL A 35 -3.61 3.45 -1.19
C VAL A 35 -3.49 2.96 -2.64
N ILE A 36 -4.33 2.00 -3.05
CA ILE A 36 -4.36 1.51 -4.44
C ILE A 36 -4.81 2.62 -5.41
N VAL A 37 -5.81 3.42 -5.07
CA VAL A 37 -6.23 4.55 -5.92
C VAL A 37 -5.11 5.58 -6.05
N ILE A 38 -4.43 5.92 -4.94
CA ILE A 38 -3.28 6.84 -4.96
C ILE A 38 -2.16 6.25 -5.83
N PHE A 39 -1.88 4.94 -5.71
CA PHE A 39 -0.89 4.25 -6.54
C PHE A 39 -1.21 4.36 -8.03
N LEU A 40 -2.47 4.11 -8.43
CA LEU A 40 -2.86 4.25 -9.84
C LEU A 40 -2.73 5.70 -10.32
N LEU A 41 -3.24 6.66 -9.56
CA LEU A 41 -3.16 8.07 -9.92
C LEU A 41 -1.71 8.51 -10.11
N LEU A 42 -0.84 8.26 -9.12
CA LEU A 42 0.55 8.67 -9.20
C LEU A 42 1.34 7.93 -10.28
N SER A 43 1.05 6.64 -10.53
CA SER A 43 1.77 5.86 -11.53
C SER A 43 1.32 6.18 -12.96
N LEU A 44 0.02 6.33 -13.20
CA LEU A 44 -0.51 6.59 -14.54
C LEU A 44 -0.32 8.03 -15.01
N PHE A 45 -0.23 8.98 -14.08
CA PHE A 45 -0.08 10.40 -14.40
C PHE A 45 1.30 10.97 -14.05
N ALA A 46 2.27 10.11 -13.69
CA ALA A 46 3.61 10.52 -13.31
C ALA A 46 4.34 11.34 -14.39
N ASP A 47 4.22 10.91 -15.65
CA ASP A 47 4.79 11.58 -16.82
C ASP A 47 4.24 13.01 -16.97
N VAL A 48 2.93 13.15 -16.94
CA VAL A 48 2.26 14.46 -17.05
C VAL A 48 2.59 15.35 -15.86
N ALA A 49 2.57 14.81 -14.64
CA ALA A 49 2.90 15.55 -13.44
C ALA A 49 4.34 16.07 -13.47
N LEU A 50 5.30 15.24 -13.92
CA LEU A 50 6.70 15.66 -14.05
C LEU A 50 6.90 16.72 -15.14
N ILE A 51 6.19 16.63 -16.26
CA ILE A 51 6.25 17.65 -17.31
C ILE A 51 5.76 19.02 -16.80
N ILE A 52 4.71 19.03 -15.97
CA ILE A 52 4.15 20.27 -15.44
C ILE A 52 5.00 20.84 -14.29
N LEU A 53 5.52 19.96 -13.42
CA LEU A 53 6.14 20.38 -12.16
C LEU A 53 7.67 20.49 -12.21
N THR A 54 8.33 19.94 -13.25
CA THR A 54 9.78 19.80 -13.29
C THR A 54 10.37 20.20 -14.64
N THR A 55 11.69 20.12 -14.75
CA THR A 55 12.43 20.35 -16.00
C THR A 55 12.68 19.05 -16.75
N PRO A 56 13.00 19.09 -18.08
CA PRO A 56 13.21 17.90 -18.91
C PRO A 56 14.23 16.89 -18.35
N ALA A 57 15.18 17.35 -17.55
CA ALA A 57 16.17 16.47 -16.92
C ALA A 57 15.56 15.41 -15.99
N TYR A 58 14.34 15.65 -15.48
CA TYR A 58 13.64 14.76 -14.54
C TYR A 58 12.52 13.93 -15.16
N TYR A 59 12.18 14.12 -16.43
CA TYR A 59 11.05 13.40 -17.07
C TYR A 59 11.23 11.87 -17.05
N ALA A 60 12.47 11.41 -17.19
CA ALA A 60 12.79 9.99 -17.12
C ALA A 60 12.46 9.34 -15.75
N ALA A 61 12.37 10.14 -14.67
CA ALA A 61 12.02 9.64 -13.36
C ALA A 61 10.59 9.04 -13.28
N SER A 62 9.69 9.38 -14.23
CA SER A 62 8.35 8.78 -14.32
C SER A 62 8.39 7.25 -14.36
N GLN A 63 9.41 6.66 -14.98
CA GLN A 63 9.59 5.20 -15.09
C GLN A 63 9.86 4.54 -13.72
N VAL A 64 10.38 5.27 -12.75
CA VAL A 64 10.68 4.74 -11.41
C VAL A 64 9.51 4.91 -10.46
N VAL A 65 8.65 5.89 -10.70
CA VAL A 65 7.50 6.22 -9.82
C VAL A 65 6.62 5.00 -9.60
N VAL A 66 6.36 4.19 -10.64
CA VAL A 66 5.54 2.99 -10.58
C VAL A 66 6.05 1.96 -9.55
N PHE A 67 7.35 1.94 -9.27
CA PHE A 67 7.98 1.07 -8.29
C PHE A 67 8.13 1.74 -6.92
N LEU A 68 8.47 3.03 -6.91
CA LEU A 68 8.71 3.77 -5.67
C LEU A 68 7.41 4.06 -4.90
N VAL A 69 6.32 4.37 -5.59
CA VAL A 69 5.05 4.65 -4.91
C VAL A 69 4.58 3.45 -4.07
N PRO A 70 4.43 2.23 -4.62
CA PRO A 70 4.04 1.09 -3.79
C PRO A 70 5.10 0.73 -2.74
N ALA A 71 6.39 0.95 -3.01
CA ALA A 71 7.45 0.74 -2.02
C ALA A 71 7.27 1.63 -0.79
N ILE A 72 7.06 2.94 -0.99
CA ILE A 72 6.83 3.91 0.08
C ILE A 72 5.53 3.58 0.83
N LEU A 73 4.47 3.22 0.11
CA LEU A 73 3.19 2.85 0.72
C LEU A 73 3.33 1.60 1.60
N LEU A 74 4.02 0.56 1.13
CA LEU A 74 4.32 -0.65 1.93
C LEU A 74 5.13 -0.32 3.18
N SER A 75 6.11 0.60 3.09
CA SER A 75 6.91 1.03 4.24
C SER A 75 6.08 1.69 5.34
N GLN A 76 4.88 2.18 5.04
CA GLN A 76 3.98 2.79 6.02
C GLN A 76 2.91 1.83 6.55
N MET A 77 2.74 0.65 5.92
CA MET A 77 1.65 -0.28 6.26
C MET A 77 1.95 -1.20 7.45
N TYR A 78 3.15 -1.16 8.04
CA TYR A 78 3.50 -2.01 9.20
C TYR A 78 2.60 -1.76 10.43
N ILE A 79 1.92 -0.62 10.49
CA ILE A 79 0.96 -0.31 11.55
C ILE A 79 -0.18 -1.34 11.64
N PHE A 80 -0.49 -2.00 10.51
CA PHE A 80 -1.49 -3.07 10.46
C PHE A 80 -0.93 -4.43 10.89
N ALA A 81 0.32 -4.46 11.35
CA ALA A 81 0.99 -5.61 11.94
C ALA A 81 1.31 -5.37 13.43
N PRO A 82 0.30 -5.12 14.30
CA PRO A 82 0.53 -4.68 15.68
C PRO A 82 1.04 -5.79 16.60
N GLY A 83 0.95 -7.06 16.19
CA GLY A 83 1.23 -8.21 17.04
C GLY A 83 2.64 -8.22 17.63
N ILE A 84 3.65 -7.75 16.88
CA ILE A 84 5.03 -7.67 17.39
C ILE A 84 5.12 -6.68 18.56
N GLY A 85 4.48 -5.53 18.43
CA GLY A 85 4.45 -4.51 19.48
C GLY A 85 3.62 -4.93 20.69
N ILE A 86 2.42 -5.51 20.47
CA ILE A 86 1.55 -6.03 21.55
C ILE A 86 2.29 -7.11 22.35
N ALA A 87 3.01 -8.02 21.67
CA ALA A 87 3.80 -9.06 22.33
C ALA A 87 5.13 -8.54 22.91
N LYS A 88 5.44 -7.25 22.78
CA LYS A 88 6.69 -6.61 23.25
C LYS A 88 7.96 -7.26 22.68
N LYS A 89 7.88 -7.93 21.52
CA LYS A 89 9.03 -8.59 20.86
C LYS A 89 9.74 -7.63 19.89
N THR A 90 10.11 -6.44 20.38
CA THR A 90 10.66 -5.34 19.57
C THR A 90 11.96 -5.70 18.83
N HIS A 91 12.72 -6.69 19.34
CA HIS A 91 13.90 -7.21 18.63
C HIS A 91 13.57 -7.74 17.22
N LEU A 92 12.34 -8.25 16.99
CA LEU A 92 11.92 -8.70 15.65
C LEU A 92 11.86 -7.54 14.65
N PHE A 93 11.44 -6.33 15.09
CA PHE A 93 11.47 -5.14 14.23
C PHE A 93 12.90 -4.87 13.73
N VAL A 94 13.88 -4.95 14.64
CA VAL A 94 15.29 -4.70 14.31
C VAL A 94 15.79 -5.72 13.29
N TRP A 95 15.61 -7.01 13.55
CA TRP A 95 16.10 -8.08 12.65
C TRP A 95 15.42 -8.07 11.30
N ILE A 96 14.11 -7.83 11.24
CA ILE A 96 13.38 -7.72 9.97
C ILE A 96 13.89 -6.54 9.15
N ASN A 97 14.09 -5.38 9.77
CA ASN A 97 14.60 -4.21 9.06
C ASN A 97 16.06 -4.37 8.60
N ILE A 98 16.93 -4.97 9.41
CA ILE A 98 18.30 -5.30 9.02
C ILE A 98 18.29 -6.27 7.82
N GLY A 99 17.48 -7.34 7.89
CA GLY A 99 17.33 -8.29 6.79
C GLY A 99 16.82 -7.61 5.51
N GLY A 100 15.84 -6.72 5.64
CA GLY A 100 15.33 -5.92 4.53
C GLY A 100 16.38 -5.00 3.91
N ALA A 101 17.21 -4.36 4.73
CA ALA A 101 18.30 -3.51 4.25
C ALA A 101 19.35 -4.33 3.48
N ILE A 102 19.72 -5.51 3.98
CA ILE A 102 20.65 -6.43 3.29
C ILE A 102 20.06 -6.86 1.94
N LEU A 103 18.78 -7.26 1.91
CA LEU A 103 18.10 -7.63 0.66
C LEU A 103 18.01 -6.47 -0.32
N ASN A 104 17.72 -5.26 0.16
CA ASN A 104 17.69 -4.06 -0.68
C ASN A 104 19.07 -3.78 -1.31
N ILE A 105 20.15 -3.86 -0.54
CA ILE A 105 21.52 -3.71 -1.04
C ILE A 105 21.82 -4.79 -2.10
N PHE A 106 21.48 -6.05 -1.81
CA PHE A 106 21.67 -7.15 -2.74
C PHE A 106 20.92 -6.96 -4.07
N PHE A 107 19.64 -6.59 -4.02
CA PHE A 107 18.85 -6.31 -5.22
C PHE A 107 19.37 -5.10 -5.98
N ASN A 108 19.81 -4.03 -5.30
CA ASN A 108 20.43 -2.88 -5.96
C ASN A 108 21.70 -3.29 -6.70
N TRP A 109 22.56 -4.06 -6.05
CA TRP A 109 23.80 -4.57 -6.66
C TRP A 109 23.52 -5.43 -7.91
N MET A 110 22.46 -6.23 -7.87
CA MET A 110 22.09 -7.10 -8.97
C MET A 110 21.38 -6.36 -10.12
N LEU A 111 20.45 -5.44 -9.81
CA LEU A 111 19.53 -4.86 -10.80
C LEU A 111 20.06 -3.55 -11.41
N ILE A 112 20.77 -2.70 -10.66
CA ILE A 112 21.28 -1.42 -11.18
C ILE A 112 22.20 -1.62 -12.40
N PRO A 113 23.14 -2.59 -12.43
CA PRO A 113 23.98 -2.80 -13.61
C PRO A 113 23.21 -3.24 -14.86
N GLN A 114 22.03 -3.86 -14.69
CA GLN A 114 21.23 -4.41 -15.79
C GLN A 114 20.23 -3.42 -16.37
N VAL A 115 19.53 -2.66 -15.50
CA VAL A 115 18.41 -1.80 -15.89
C VAL A 115 18.53 -0.37 -15.33
N GLY A 116 19.71 0.01 -14.87
CA GLY A 116 20.02 1.37 -14.42
C GLY A 116 19.18 1.81 -13.21
N TYR A 117 18.77 3.08 -13.20
CA TYR A 117 18.01 3.68 -12.10
C TYR A 117 16.62 3.04 -11.87
N VAL A 118 16.04 2.43 -12.91
CA VAL A 118 14.79 1.65 -12.76
C VAL A 118 15.03 0.44 -11.86
N GLY A 119 16.21 -0.19 -11.97
CA GLY A 119 16.63 -1.27 -11.08
C GLY A 119 16.64 -0.89 -9.60
N ALA A 120 17.03 0.35 -9.29
CA ALA A 120 16.97 0.86 -7.92
C ALA A 120 15.52 0.96 -7.40
N GLY A 121 14.58 1.40 -8.25
CA GLY A 121 13.15 1.42 -7.93
C GLY A 121 12.60 0.02 -7.65
N ILE A 122 12.90 -0.95 -8.52
CA ILE A 122 12.50 -2.35 -8.35
C ILE A 122 13.10 -2.94 -7.07
N ALA A 123 14.41 -2.74 -6.84
CA ALA A 123 15.09 -3.22 -5.64
C ALA A 123 14.46 -2.68 -4.36
N THR A 124 14.08 -1.40 -4.38
CA THR A 124 13.40 -0.75 -3.26
C THR A 124 12.03 -1.36 -3.00
N LEU A 125 11.24 -1.58 -4.05
CA LEU A 125 9.93 -2.25 -3.93
C LEU A 125 10.08 -3.68 -3.39
N MET A 126 11.02 -4.47 -3.91
CA MET A 126 11.27 -5.83 -3.43
C MET A 126 11.72 -5.83 -1.96
N GLY A 127 12.61 -4.93 -1.57
CA GLY A 127 13.07 -4.78 -0.19
C GLY A 127 11.90 -4.50 0.76
N TYR A 128 11.07 -3.50 0.47
CA TYR A 128 9.91 -3.18 1.32
C TYR A 128 8.82 -4.24 1.28
N ALA A 129 8.61 -4.92 0.15
CA ALA A 129 7.69 -6.06 0.07
C ALA A 129 8.13 -7.21 0.98
N CYS A 130 9.42 -7.53 1.02
CA CYS A 130 9.98 -8.54 1.92
C CYS A 130 9.83 -8.12 3.39
N VAL A 131 10.17 -6.88 3.73
CA VAL A 131 10.03 -6.33 5.09
C VAL A 131 8.57 -6.37 5.55
N PHE A 132 7.65 -5.87 4.73
CA PHE A 132 6.21 -5.86 5.04
C PHE A 132 5.68 -7.29 5.23
N SER A 133 6.04 -8.22 4.34
CA SER A 133 5.62 -9.62 4.43
C SER A 133 6.14 -10.29 5.69
N ALA A 134 7.40 -10.04 6.07
CA ALA A 134 7.99 -10.56 7.30
C ALA A 134 7.33 -9.98 8.55
N HIS A 135 7.08 -8.66 8.58
CA HIS A 135 6.34 -8.01 9.67
C HIS A 135 4.94 -8.58 9.81
N MET A 136 4.22 -8.71 8.70
CA MET A 136 2.86 -9.24 8.70
C MET A 136 2.84 -10.69 9.17
N TYR A 137 3.73 -11.54 8.66
CA TYR A 137 3.83 -12.94 9.07
C TYR A 137 4.13 -13.10 10.57
N CYS A 138 5.10 -12.38 11.10
CA CYS A 138 5.44 -12.42 12.52
C CYS A 138 4.29 -11.86 13.38
N SER A 139 3.67 -10.78 12.95
CA SER A 139 2.54 -10.18 13.65
C SER A 139 1.35 -11.11 13.71
N GLN A 140 0.96 -11.75 12.61
CA GLN A 140 -0.16 -12.68 12.54
C GLN A 140 0.01 -13.90 13.46
N LYS A 141 1.24 -14.34 13.71
CA LYS A 141 1.53 -15.40 14.68
C LYS A 141 1.37 -14.96 16.14
N LEU A 142 1.55 -13.67 16.43
CA LEU A 142 1.53 -13.12 17.76
C LEU A 142 0.16 -12.50 18.14
N TYR A 143 -0.50 -11.93 17.15
CA TYR A 143 -1.83 -11.33 17.26
C TYR A 143 -2.55 -11.50 15.93
N TYR A 144 -3.50 -12.42 15.89
CA TYR A 144 -4.20 -12.75 14.66
C TYR A 144 -5.23 -11.69 14.29
N VAL A 145 -5.16 -11.20 13.05
CA VAL A 145 -6.14 -10.29 12.44
C VAL A 145 -6.72 -10.96 11.20
N PRO A 146 -8.04 -11.11 11.07
CA PRO A 146 -8.68 -11.87 9.99
C PRO A 146 -8.70 -11.10 8.68
N HIS A 147 -7.55 -11.01 8.00
CA HIS A 147 -7.45 -10.40 6.67
C HIS A 147 -7.95 -11.35 5.58
N ASN A 148 -8.72 -10.84 4.62
CA ASN A 148 -9.05 -11.56 3.40
C ASN A 148 -7.92 -11.42 2.37
N TRP A 149 -6.90 -12.26 2.51
CA TRP A 149 -5.70 -12.20 1.65
C TRP A 149 -6.01 -12.42 0.17
N GLY A 150 -7.03 -13.25 -0.15
CA GLY A 150 -7.43 -13.48 -1.54
C GLY A 150 -7.99 -12.23 -2.20
N ALA A 151 -8.87 -11.51 -1.51
CA ALA A 151 -9.41 -10.23 -1.98
C ALA A 151 -8.31 -9.17 -2.14
N ILE A 152 -7.41 -9.08 -1.16
CA ILE A 152 -6.28 -8.14 -1.17
C ILE A 152 -5.37 -8.42 -2.37
N ALA A 153 -4.93 -9.67 -2.54
CA ALA A 153 -4.08 -10.07 -3.65
C ALA A 153 -4.76 -9.81 -5.01
N GLY A 154 -6.06 -10.16 -5.13
CA GLY A 154 -6.83 -9.90 -6.34
C GLY A 154 -6.86 -8.43 -6.72
N ALA A 155 -7.16 -7.55 -5.78
CA ALA A 155 -7.19 -6.10 -6.05
C ALA A 155 -5.81 -5.53 -6.39
N VAL A 156 -4.75 -5.98 -5.73
CA VAL A 156 -3.37 -5.56 -6.03
C VAL A 156 -2.96 -6.03 -7.42
N LEU A 157 -3.27 -7.27 -7.81
CA LEU A 157 -2.98 -7.80 -9.14
C LEU A 157 -3.73 -7.04 -10.23
N VAL A 158 -5.02 -6.75 -10.03
CA VAL A 158 -5.81 -5.94 -10.97
C VAL A 158 -5.23 -4.54 -11.08
N ALA A 159 -4.88 -3.90 -9.96
CA ALA A 159 -4.24 -2.58 -9.99
C ALA A 159 -2.92 -2.59 -10.77
N ALA A 160 -2.06 -3.58 -10.56
CA ALA A 160 -0.81 -3.74 -11.31
C ALA A 160 -1.06 -3.94 -12.81
N ALA A 161 -2.06 -4.76 -13.17
CA ALA A 161 -2.46 -4.95 -14.57
C ALA A 161 -2.98 -3.65 -15.20
N LEU A 162 -3.83 -2.89 -14.51
CA LEU A 162 -4.35 -1.61 -15.01
C LEU A 162 -3.23 -0.57 -15.21
N VAL A 163 -2.26 -0.49 -14.30
CA VAL A 163 -1.08 0.37 -14.47
C VAL A 163 -0.29 -0.07 -15.70
N THR A 164 -0.01 -1.37 -15.83
CA THR A 164 0.74 -1.90 -16.98
C THR A 164 0.03 -1.57 -18.29
N ILE A 165 -1.28 -1.80 -18.37
CA ILE A 165 -2.08 -1.46 -19.55
C ILE A 165 -2.01 0.04 -19.84
N GLY A 166 -2.27 0.89 -18.82
CA GLY A 166 -2.30 2.34 -19.00
C GLY A 166 -0.95 2.96 -19.42
N LEU A 167 0.18 2.35 -19.00
CA LEU A 167 1.52 2.79 -19.39
C LEU A 167 1.92 2.37 -20.83
N HIS A 168 1.27 1.34 -21.41
CA HIS A 168 1.55 0.87 -22.76
C HIS A 168 0.61 1.46 -23.83
N ILE A 169 -0.38 2.25 -23.45
CA ILE A 169 -1.29 2.91 -24.38
C ILE A 169 -0.67 4.24 -24.85
N HIS A 170 -0.52 4.41 -26.14
CA HIS A 170 0.04 5.59 -26.78
C HIS A 170 -0.79 5.95 -28.03
N LEU A 171 -1.99 6.52 -27.82
CA LEU A 171 -2.95 6.90 -28.88
C LEU A 171 -3.02 8.42 -29.09
N GLY A 172 -2.28 9.17 -28.27
CA GLY A 172 -2.27 10.63 -28.25
C GLY A 172 -2.70 11.20 -26.90
N LEU A 173 -2.14 12.34 -26.52
CA LEU A 173 -2.21 12.89 -25.17
C LEU A 173 -3.63 12.90 -24.56
N TYR A 174 -4.63 13.40 -25.28
CA TYR A 174 -5.99 13.51 -24.76
C TYR A 174 -6.67 12.15 -24.57
N ILE A 175 -6.44 11.23 -25.52
CA ILE A 175 -7.03 9.89 -25.48
C ILE A 175 -6.37 9.09 -24.36
N ASP A 176 -5.05 9.17 -24.23
CA ASP A 176 -4.29 8.50 -23.16
C ASP A 176 -4.77 8.96 -21.80
N LEU A 177 -4.96 10.28 -21.58
CA LEU A 177 -5.46 10.82 -20.32
C LEU A 177 -6.87 10.35 -19.99
N LEU A 178 -7.76 10.31 -21.01
CA LEU A 178 -9.12 9.79 -20.82
C LEU A 178 -9.10 8.31 -20.43
N ILE A 179 -8.33 7.49 -21.13
CA ILE A 179 -8.21 6.05 -20.84
C ILE A 179 -7.64 5.85 -19.42
N ARG A 180 -6.55 6.52 -19.08
CA ARG A 180 -5.94 6.44 -17.73
C ARG A 180 -6.93 6.86 -16.64
N GLY A 181 -7.71 7.92 -16.86
CA GLY A 181 -8.80 8.32 -15.98
C GLY A 181 -9.88 7.24 -15.82
N CYS A 182 -10.32 6.63 -16.94
CA CYS A 182 -11.26 5.52 -16.91
C CYS A 182 -10.71 4.30 -16.14
N LEU A 183 -9.42 3.96 -16.31
CA LEU A 183 -8.79 2.87 -15.58
C LEU A 183 -8.80 3.10 -14.06
N VAL A 184 -8.56 4.34 -13.62
CA VAL A 184 -8.69 4.69 -12.18
C VAL A 184 -10.13 4.55 -11.71
N LEU A 185 -11.11 5.02 -12.49
CA LEU A 185 -12.53 4.95 -12.15
C LEU A 185 -13.10 3.51 -12.14
N LEU A 186 -12.43 2.54 -12.73
CA LEU A 186 -12.80 1.13 -12.63
C LEU A 186 -12.52 0.53 -11.23
N MET A 187 -11.56 1.09 -10.48
CA MET A 187 -11.14 0.50 -9.21
C MET A 187 -12.23 0.40 -8.13
N PRO A 188 -13.12 1.37 -7.93
CA PRO A 188 -14.26 1.20 -7.01
C PRO A 188 -15.09 -0.04 -7.32
N GLY A 189 -15.35 -0.34 -8.60
CA GLY A 189 -16.03 -1.56 -9.04
C GLY A 189 -15.24 -2.83 -8.67
N VAL A 190 -13.93 -2.81 -8.85
CA VAL A 190 -13.03 -3.91 -8.44
C VAL A 190 -13.06 -4.12 -6.93
N PHE A 191 -13.06 -3.05 -6.13
CA PHE A 191 -13.15 -3.16 -4.68
C PHE A 191 -14.46 -3.77 -4.20
N LEU A 192 -15.59 -3.43 -4.85
CA LEU A 192 -16.88 -4.04 -4.58
C LEU A 192 -16.91 -5.51 -4.99
N PHE A 193 -16.36 -5.85 -6.14
CA PHE A 193 -16.31 -7.22 -6.65
C PHE A 193 -15.50 -8.15 -5.72
N PHE A 194 -14.34 -7.72 -5.22
CA PHE A 194 -13.52 -8.48 -4.29
C PHE A 194 -13.99 -8.37 -2.82
N GLY A 195 -15.01 -7.56 -2.52
CA GLY A 195 -15.49 -7.35 -1.15
C GLY A 195 -14.47 -6.62 -0.26
N ILE A 196 -13.61 -5.79 -0.86
CA ILE A 196 -12.69 -4.90 -0.11
C ILE A 196 -13.50 -3.77 0.51
N LEU A 197 -14.46 -3.22 -0.23
CA LEU A 197 -15.44 -2.24 0.25
C LEU A 197 -16.83 -2.89 0.19
N ASN A 198 -17.59 -2.80 1.27
CA ASN A 198 -18.98 -3.19 1.33
C ASN A 198 -19.86 -1.94 1.29
N TRP A 199 -20.97 -1.97 0.53
CA TRP A 199 -21.91 -0.85 0.47
C TRP A 199 -22.39 -0.42 1.86
N GLY A 200 -22.65 -1.36 2.77
CA GLY A 200 -23.03 -1.07 4.16
C GLY A 200 -21.97 -0.32 4.94
N GLU A 201 -20.70 -0.61 4.70
CA GLU A 201 -19.57 0.07 5.35
C GLU A 201 -19.41 1.52 4.82
N ILE A 202 -19.66 1.74 3.53
CA ILE A 202 -19.56 3.08 2.91
C ILE A 202 -20.67 4.02 3.45
N VAL A 203 -21.88 3.49 3.63
CA VAL A 203 -23.05 4.27 4.09
C VAL A 203 -22.96 4.57 5.58
N HIS A 204 -22.37 3.67 6.38
CA HIS A 204 -22.28 3.77 7.84
C HIS A 204 -20.90 4.07 8.39
N VAL A 205 -20.05 4.80 7.67
CA VAL A 205 -18.73 5.25 8.16
C VAL A 205 -18.83 5.90 9.56
N ARG A 206 -19.99 6.47 9.90
CA ARG A 206 -20.26 7.09 11.20
C ARG A 206 -20.39 6.08 12.35
N ASP A 207 -20.76 4.83 12.05
CA ASP A 207 -20.99 3.77 13.05
C ASP A 207 -19.70 2.97 13.34
N PHE A 208 -18.64 3.16 12.54
CA PHE A 208 -17.32 2.55 12.73
C PHE A 208 -16.53 3.13 13.90
N LEU A 209 -16.94 4.32 14.39
CA LEU A 209 -16.41 4.84 15.64
C LEU A 209 -17.28 4.22 16.75
N PRO A 210 -16.75 3.29 17.58
CA PRO A 210 -17.51 2.76 18.69
C PRO A 210 -18.07 3.93 19.52
N ALA A 211 -19.33 3.82 19.95
CA ALA A 211 -20.00 4.88 20.71
C ALA A 211 -19.20 5.39 21.91
N ARG A 212 -18.26 4.58 22.42
CA ARG A 212 -17.29 4.92 23.47
C ARG A 212 -16.16 5.86 23.02
N TRP A 213 -15.91 6.02 21.71
CA TRP A 213 -14.86 6.91 21.21
C TRP A 213 -15.35 8.36 21.06
N ASN A 214 -16.67 8.55 21.11
CA ASN A 214 -17.30 9.85 20.93
C ASN A 214 -17.61 10.56 22.28
N GLN A 215 -17.20 9.95 23.42
CA GLN A 215 -17.37 10.54 24.75
C GLN A 215 -16.01 10.93 25.34
N ARG A 216 -15.42 12.02 24.75
CA ARG A 216 -14.49 12.94 25.44
C ARG A 216 -14.44 14.28 24.74
#